data_8092c732d8f7ac669ef17cd46d0e64e8
#
_entry.id   8092c732d8f7ac669ef17cd46d0e64e8
#
_cell.length_a   1.000
_cell.length_b   1.000
_cell.length_c   1.000
_cell.angle_alpha   90.00
_cell.angle_beta   90.00
_cell.angle_gamma   90.00
#
_symmetry.space_group_name_H-M   'P 1'
#
loop_
_entity.id
_entity.type
_entity.pdbx_description
1 polymer ?
#
loop_
_entity_poly.entity_id
_entity_poly.type
_entity_poly.pdbx_seq_one_letter_code
_entity_poly.pdbx_strand_id
1 'polypeptide(L)'
;RDYKVTGVQTCALPILLIFGLLCFMHEMGESQKLEVNFDISNYQNDTLIVGNYFGEKQIVKDTLFAKGKGKFEWAPVDRPEQGMYLVLLKPENTFVQFLVNATETKFSLVFDAKDLLSVKFKGSEENKMFYDYLAFLKDKRILADTLRARTERAKNNDNVDKKSEDELEKLDKEVKKYQTEYISKHPSTITALLIKSNIDIEVPEFEGNEDSIKYKRYYYYKKHYFDNIDPKHPALIRTPFLHQKVDYYVNKLSNQQPDTLIKTLDFVLKWLEVNPEAYRYYLADFLNKYAQMKMVGYDALYVHLVDNYYNKGKASWVNEENLKKMSENADDLRPILIGKKMPEIVTYKEDNTPVRLYDIVSPYTVVIFWAPDCGHCKKIMPDVVEFYKKNKDKGVKMLGICTKSGDKTDTCWPAVKEKGMEDFINTADEYGRYNLKVRIKSTPKIFIRSEERRVGKECRSRW
;
A
#
# COMPACT_ATOMS: atom_id res chain seq x y z
N ARG A 1 -20.07 -58.18 45.81
CA ARG A 1 -20.16 -58.01 47.28
C ARG A 1 -20.56 -56.61 47.56
N ASP A 2 -21.76 -56.56 48.12
CA ASP A 2 -22.46 -55.40 48.64
C ASP A 2 -21.69 -54.61 49.70
N TYR A 3 -22.05 -53.34 49.81
CA TYR A 3 -22.54 -52.77 51.08
C TYR A 3 -23.35 -51.47 50.83
N LYS A 4 -24.62 -51.51 51.16
CA LYS A 4 -25.52 -50.40 51.45
C LYS A 4 -25.17 -49.76 52.82
N VAL A 5 -25.38 -48.47 52.96
CA VAL A 5 -25.95 -47.82 54.16
C VAL A 5 -26.46 -46.43 53.76
N THR A 6 -27.78 -46.21 53.64
CA THR A 6 -28.73 -45.43 54.47
C THR A 6 -28.20 -44.06 54.89
N GLY A 7 -28.72 -42.89 54.49
CA GLY A 7 -30.08 -42.43 54.72
C GLY A 7 -30.05 -41.35 55.81
N VAL A 8 -30.16 -40.05 55.46
CA VAL A 8 -30.76 -39.04 56.36
C VAL A 8 -31.54 -38.01 55.51
N GLN A 9 -32.82 -37.98 55.77
CA GLN A 9 -33.75 -36.96 55.34
C GLN A 9 -33.56 -35.71 56.19
N THR A 10 -33.54 -34.54 55.58
CA THR A 10 -34.02 -33.31 56.25
C THR A 10 -34.66 -32.38 55.25
N CYS A 11 -35.84 -32.05 55.55
CA CYS A 11 -36.84 -31.08 55.15
C CYS A 11 -36.50 -30.05 54.08
N ALA A 12 -37.36 -30.07 53.07
CA ALA A 12 -37.54 -29.06 52.07
C ALA A 12 -38.29 -27.84 52.63
N LEU A 13 -37.83 -26.66 52.20
CA LEU A 13 -38.67 -25.48 52.08
C LEU A 13 -38.51 -24.96 50.65
N PRO A 14 -39.60 -24.65 49.90
CA PRO A 14 -39.49 -24.18 48.52
C PRO A 14 -39.21 -22.68 48.53
N ILE A 15 -38.00 -22.32 48.15
CA ILE A 15 -37.71 -20.95 47.73
C ILE A 15 -38.10 -20.84 46.24
N LEU A 16 -39.22 -20.20 46.01
CA LEU A 16 -39.64 -19.69 44.71
C LEU A 16 -38.64 -18.67 44.22
N LEU A 17 -37.60 -19.09 43.49
CA LEU A 17 -36.77 -18.21 42.71
C LEU A 17 -37.55 -17.91 41.42
N ILE A 18 -38.15 -16.73 41.38
CA ILE A 18 -38.63 -16.08 40.18
C ILE A 18 -37.36 -15.79 39.34
N PHE A 19 -37.03 -16.72 38.41
CA PHE A 19 -36.17 -16.44 37.32
C PHE A 19 -36.91 -15.50 36.38
N GLY A 20 -36.73 -14.19 36.61
CA GLY A 20 -37.03 -13.18 35.62
C GLY A 20 -36.16 -13.46 34.40
N LEU A 21 -36.77 -14.06 33.41
CA LEU A 21 -36.20 -14.17 32.05
C LEU A 21 -36.12 -12.74 31.53
N LEU A 22 -35.02 -12.03 31.85
CA LEU A 22 -34.58 -10.89 31.07
C LEU A 22 -34.16 -11.44 29.73
N CYS A 23 -35.15 -11.63 28.82
CA CYS A 23 -34.90 -11.56 27.41
C CYS A 23 -34.25 -10.21 27.12
N PHE A 24 -32.93 -10.15 27.11
CA PHE A 24 -32.23 -9.20 26.29
C PHE A 24 -32.60 -9.57 24.86
N MET A 25 -33.73 -9.06 24.41
CA MET A 25 -33.93 -8.80 22.99
C MET A 25 -32.77 -7.87 22.62
N HIS A 26 -31.70 -8.41 22.10
CA HIS A 26 -30.92 -7.69 21.13
C HIS A 26 -31.96 -7.34 20.06
N GLU A 27 -32.46 -6.12 20.11
CA GLU A 27 -32.98 -5.50 18.92
C GLU A 27 -31.81 -5.55 17.94
N MET A 28 -31.82 -6.54 17.08
CA MET A 28 -31.17 -6.45 15.77
C MET A 28 -31.89 -5.26 15.12
N GLY A 29 -31.34 -4.08 15.37
CA GLY A 29 -31.86 -2.86 14.77
C GLY A 29 -31.87 -3.14 13.27
N GLU A 30 -33.05 -3.20 12.68
CA GLU A 30 -33.18 -3.20 11.24
C GLU A 30 -32.32 -2.04 10.75
N SER A 31 -31.25 -2.36 10.04
CA SER A 31 -30.35 -1.36 9.46
C SER A 31 -31.24 -0.46 8.61
N GLN A 32 -31.47 0.78 9.06
CA GLN A 32 -32.34 1.72 8.39
C GLN A 32 -31.89 1.89 6.94
N LYS A 33 -32.74 1.51 5.98
CA LYS A 33 -32.41 1.57 4.55
C LYS A 33 -32.05 2.98 4.14
N LEU A 34 -31.08 3.08 3.25
CA LEU A 34 -30.71 4.36 2.66
C LEU A 34 -31.48 4.57 1.34
N GLU A 35 -31.99 5.78 1.13
CA GLU A 35 -32.57 6.22 -0.13
C GLU A 35 -31.93 7.54 -0.56
N VAL A 36 -31.26 7.55 -1.71
CA VAL A 36 -30.65 8.74 -2.29
C VAL A 36 -31.29 9.04 -3.63
N ASN A 37 -31.87 10.23 -3.77
CA ASN A 37 -32.48 10.70 -4.99
C ASN A 37 -31.56 11.66 -5.73
N PHE A 38 -31.41 11.50 -7.03
CA PHE A 38 -30.64 12.36 -7.90
C PHE A 38 -31.58 13.07 -8.87
N ASP A 39 -31.48 14.41 -8.93
CA ASP A 39 -32.17 15.25 -9.90
C ASP A 39 -31.12 16.07 -10.66
N ILE A 40 -30.82 15.63 -11.90
CA ILE A 40 -29.68 16.10 -12.68
C ILE A 40 -30.19 16.81 -13.92
N SER A 41 -30.16 18.12 -13.92
CA SER A 41 -30.52 18.90 -15.11
C SER A 41 -29.46 18.77 -16.20
N ASN A 42 -29.83 18.88 -17.46
CA ASN A 42 -28.96 18.74 -18.63
C ASN A 42 -28.26 17.38 -18.78
N TYR A 43 -28.72 16.33 -18.09
CA TYR A 43 -28.24 14.97 -18.23
C TYR A 43 -29.19 14.15 -19.12
N GLN A 44 -28.66 13.57 -20.19
CA GLN A 44 -29.44 12.88 -21.22
C GLN A 44 -29.29 11.35 -21.19
N ASN A 45 -28.36 10.83 -20.40
CA ASN A 45 -28.13 9.40 -20.33
C ASN A 45 -29.16 8.73 -19.42
N ASP A 46 -29.62 7.54 -19.80
CA ASP A 46 -30.59 6.74 -19.05
C ASP A 46 -29.97 5.95 -17.90
N THR A 47 -28.67 6.02 -17.73
CA THR A 47 -27.93 5.32 -16.66
C THR A 47 -27.06 6.27 -15.85
N LEU A 48 -26.95 5.99 -14.54
CA LEU A 48 -26.10 6.70 -13.61
C LEU A 48 -25.32 5.69 -12.76
N ILE A 49 -24.00 5.80 -12.69
CA ILE A 49 -23.17 4.86 -11.93
C ILE A 49 -22.87 5.43 -10.55
N VAL A 50 -23.16 4.67 -9.51
CA VAL A 50 -22.76 4.98 -8.13
C VAL A 50 -21.54 4.15 -7.77
N GLY A 51 -20.51 4.79 -7.23
CA GLY A 51 -19.31 4.14 -6.73
C GLY A 51 -18.87 4.70 -5.39
N ASN A 52 -17.86 4.09 -4.78
CA ASN A 52 -17.21 4.62 -3.60
C ASN A 52 -15.69 4.50 -3.70
N TYR A 53 -15.00 5.22 -2.84
CA TYR A 53 -13.57 4.99 -2.60
C TYR A 53 -13.36 3.78 -1.72
N PHE A 54 -12.29 3.03 -1.97
CA PHE A 54 -11.81 1.96 -1.12
C PHE A 54 -10.28 1.85 -1.26
N GLY A 55 -9.55 2.44 -0.33
CA GLY A 55 -8.12 2.64 -0.47
C GLY A 55 -7.79 3.49 -1.69
N GLU A 56 -6.97 2.97 -2.60
CA GLU A 56 -6.62 3.62 -3.88
C GLU A 56 -7.75 3.56 -4.91
N LYS A 57 -8.64 2.57 -4.79
CA LYS A 57 -9.58 2.21 -5.85
C LYS A 57 -10.90 2.96 -5.72
N GLN A 58 -11.51 3.22 -6.87
CA GLN A 58 -12.92 3.56 -6.99
C GLN A 58 -13.68 2.30 -7.42
N ILE A 59 -14.64 1.88 -6.61
CA ILE A 59 -15.38 0.64 -6.81
C ILE A 59 -16.81 0.98 -7.19
N VAL A 60 -17.28 0.45 -8.33
CA VAL A 60 -18.70 0.56 -8.71
C VAL A 60 -19.53 -0.22 -7.70
N LYS A 61 -20.54 0.43 -7.15
CA LYS A 61 -21.52 -0.16 -6.22
C LYS A 61 -22.82 -0.50 -6.91
N ASP A 62 -23.27 0.38 -7.82
CA ASP A 62 -24.55 0.21 -8.48
C ASP A 62 -24.59 0.94 -9.84
N THR A 63 -25.51 0.51 -10.71
CA THR A 63 -25.87 1.20 -11.94
C THR A 63 -27.36 1.47 -11.92
N LEU A 64 -27.73 2.72 -11.82
CA LEU A 64 -29.11 3.17 -11.72
C LEU A 64 -29.68 3.42 -13.10
N PHE A 65 -30.97 3.16 -13.25
CA PHE A 65 -31.74 3.49 -14.45
C PHE A 65 -32.65 4.68 -14.20
N ALA A 66 -32.80 5.53 -15.20
CA ALA A 66 -33.59 6.73 -15.10
C ALA A 66 -35.07 6.42 -14.81
N LYS A 67 -35.65 7.06 -13.79
CA LYS A 67 -37.08 7.08 -13.48
C LYS A 67 -37.84 8.20 -14.17
N GLY A 68 -37.11 9.03 -14.92
CA GLY A 68 -37.57 10.22 -15.66
C GLY A 68 -36.35 10.99 -16.13
N LYS A 69 -36.55 12.04 -16.92
CA LYS A 69 -35.45 12.82 -17.48
C LYS A 69 -34.53 13.38 -16.37
N GLY A 70 -33.30 12.86 -16.28
CA GLY A 70 -32.31 13.23 -15.29
C GLY A 70 -32.63 12.83 -13.85
N LYS A 71 -33.61 11.93 -13.62
CA LYS A 71 -34.04 11.52 -12.28
C LYS A 71 -33.66 10.07 -12.02
N PHE A 72 -32.93 9.85 -10.92
CA PHE A 72 -32.46 8.51 -10.50
C PHE A 72 -32.71 8.33 -9.01
N GLU A 73 -32.79 7.08 -8.58
CA GLU A 73 -32.91 6.69 -7.18
C GLU A 73 -31.95 5.56 -6.87
N TRP A 74 -31.20 5.71 -5.81
CA TRP A 74 -30.34 4.68 -5.24
C TRP A 74 -30.90 4.24 -3.90
N ALA A 75 -31.45 3.04 -3.88
CA ALA A 75 -32.01 2.40 -2.69
C ALA A 75 -31.43 0.99 -2.55
N PRO A 76 -30.18 0.87 -2.10
CA PRO A 76 -29.52 -0.43 -1.98
C PRO A 76 -30.22 -1.33 -0.98
N VAL A 77 -30.18 -2.67 -1.21
CA VAL A 77 -30.82 -3.67 -0.35
C VAL A 77 -30.21 -3.60 1.06
N ASP A 78 -28.90 -3.63 1.15
CA ASP A 78 -28.18 -3.46 2.40
C ASP A 78 -27.69 -2.00 2.53
N ARG A 79 -27.71 -1.48 3.77
CA ARG A 79 -27.18 -0.15 4.01
C ARG A 79 -25.69 -0.11 3.65
N PRO A 80 -25.28 0.82 2.78
CA PRO A 80 -23.89 0.95 2.42
C PRO A 80 -23.06 1.51 3.59
N GLU A 81 -21.81 1.11 3.61
CA GLU A 81 -20.87 1.53 4.65
C GLU A 81 -20.59 3.04 4.56
N GLN A 82 -20.25 3.63 5.70
CA GLN A 82 -19.90 5.04 5.79
C GLN A 82 -18.67 5.36 4.92
N GLY A 83 -18.70 6.51 4.24
CA GLY A 83 -17.59 6.96 3.43
C GLY A 83 -17.96 7.99 2.38
N MET A 84 -17.02 8.24 1.51
CA MET A 84 -17.18 9.12 0.35
C MET A 84 -17.58 8.29 -0.87
N TYR A 85 -18.72 8.62 -1.41
CA TYR A 85 -19.29 8.04 -2.62
C TYR A 85 -19.19 9.01 -3.78
N LEU A 86 -19.40 8.53 -4.97
CA LEU A 86 -19.40 9.32 -6.17
C LEU A 86 -20.51 8.85 -7.12
N VAL A 87 -21.08 9.79 -7.84
CA VAL A 87 -21.91 9.50 -9.01
C VAL A 87 -21.14 9.88 -10.25
N LEU A 88 -20.98 8.91 -11.15
CA LEU A 88 -20.27 9.07 -12.40
C LEU A 88 -21.25 9.33 -13.54
N LEU A 89 -21.05 10.43 -14.25
CA LEU A 89 -21.84 10.84 -15.39
C LEU A 89 -21.15 10.40 -16.69
N LYS A 90 -21.90 9.66 -17.51
CA LYS A 90 -21.47 9.24 -18.85
C LYS A 90 -22.00 10.23 -19.90
N PRO A 91 -21.31 10.42 -21.04
CA PRO A 91 -20.08 9.77 -21.48
C PRO A 91 -18.79 10.44 -20.99
N GLU A 92 -18.82 11.66 -20.43
CA GLU A 92 -17.64 12.47 -20.10
C GLU A 92 -16.81 11.91 -18.96
N ASN A 93 -17.32 10.93 -18.22
CA ASN A 93 -16.70 10.36 -17.02
C ASN A 93 -16.40 11.40 -15.93
N THR A 94 -17.19 12.45 -15.86
CA THR A 94 -17.16 13.42 -14.76
C THR A 94 -17.93 12.86 -13.56
N PHE A 95 -17.65 13.35 -12.36
CA PHE A 95 -18.31 12.82 -11.16
C PHE A 95 -18.58 13.91 -10.12
N VAL A 96 -19.62 13.67 -9.34
CA VAL A 96 -19.96 14.43 -8.13
C VAL A 96 -19.76 13.52 -6.92
N GLN A 97 -19.11 14.02 -5.88
CA GLN A 97 -18.88 13.31 -4.63
C GLN A 97 -19.99 13.60 -3.63
N PHE A 98 -20.32 12.61 -2.80
CA PHE A 98 -21.23 12.79 -1.66
C PHE A 98 -20.84 11.84 -0.53
N LEU A 99 -21.27 12.18 0.68
CA LEU A 99 -20.97 11.42 1.89
C LEU A 99 -22.19 10.56 2.27
N VAL A 100 -21.90 9.35 2.69
CA VAL A 100 -22.86 8.45 3.32
C VAL A 100 -22.39 8.23 4.76
N ASN A 101 -23.18 8.72 5.72
CA ASN A 101 -22.91 8.53 7.15
C ASN A 101 -23.79 7.40 7.75
N ALA A 102 -23.69 7.14 9.05
CA ALA A 102 -24.44 6.08 9.71
C ALA A 102 -25.93 6.40 9.94
N THR A 103 -26.34 7.66 9.95
CA THR A 103 -27.61 8.10 10.50
C THR A 103 -28.61 8.60 9.47
N GLU A 104 -28.14 9.26 8.40
CA GLU A 104 -29.02 9.79 7.37
C GLU A 104 -29.60 8.66 6.51
N THR A 105 -30.91 8.60 6.42
CA THR A 105 -31.63 7.49 5.74
C THR A 105 -32.18 7.91 4.38
N LYS A 106 -32.44 9.20 4.19
CA LYS A 106 -33.01 9.72 2.93
C LYS A 106 -32.53 11.14 2.65
N PHE A 107 -31.99 11.34 1.44
CA PHE A 107 -31.63 12.66 0.97
C PHE A 107 -31.64 12.75 -0.56
N SER A 108 -31.46 13.96 -1.08
CA SER A 108 -31.42 14.20 -2.53
C SER A 108 -30.26 15.11 -2.90
N LEU A 109 -29.65 14.79 -4.06
CA LEU A 109 -28.69 15.65 -4.75
C LEU A 109 -29.38 16.28 -5.95
N VAL A 110 -29.28 17.61 -6.07
CA VAL A 110 -29.80 18.38 -7.20
C VAL A 110 -28.66 19.19 -7.81
N PHE A 111 -28.37 18.99 -9.08
CA PHE A 111 -27.27 19.70 -9.76
C PHE A 111 -27.43 19.71 -11.28
N ASP A 112 -26.64 20.54 -11.94
CA ASP A 112 -26.56 20.62 -13.40
C ASP A 112 -25.35 19.80 -13.89
N ALA A 113 -25.55 18.90 -14.85
CA ALA A 113 -24.47 18.11 -15.45
C ALA A 113 -23.38 18.96 -16.13
N LYS A 114 -23.73 20.21 -16.52
CA LYS A 114 -22.79 21.19 -17.09
C LYS A 114 -22.06 22.03 -16.03
N ASP A 115 -22.57 22.05 -14.80
CA ASP A 115 -21.96 22.75 -13.66
C ASP A 115 -21.99 21.89 -12.41
N LEU A 116 -20.98 21.02 -12.27
CA LEU A 116 -20.84 20.10 -11.16
C LEU A 116 -20.54 20.78 -9.81
N LEU A 117 -20.33 22.10 -9.79
CA LEU A 117 -20.16 22.88 -8.57
C LEU A 117 -21.50 23.40 -8.03
N SER A 118 -22.58 23.30 -8.83
CA SER A 118 -23.92 23.75 -8.45
C SER A 118 -24.70 22.80 -7.54
N VAL A 119 -24.02 21.74 -7.02
CA VAL A 119 -24.66 20.69 -6.22
C VAL A 119 -25.33 21.25 -4.97
N LYS A 120 -26.60 20.89 -4.80
CA LYS A 120 -27.39 21.19 -3.61
C LYS A 120 -27.94 19.92 -3.00
N PHE A 121 -27.93 19.86 -1.67
CA PHE A 121 -28.44 18.71 -0.91
C PHE A 121 -29.74 19.08 -0.20
N LYS A 122 -30.69 18.15 -0.17
CA LYS A 122 -31.92 18.24 0.61
C LYS A 122 -32.01 17.01 1.50
N GLY A 123 -32.15 17.20 2.81
CA GLY A 123 -32.28 16.12 3.78
C GLY A 123 -30.95 15.48 4.21
N SER A 124 -29.80 16.08 3.85
CA SER A 124 -28.49 15.68 4.36
C SER A 124 -27.74 16.89 4.91
N GLU A 125 -27.62 16.95 6.22
CA GLU A 125 -26.82 17.98 6.90
C GLU A 125 -25.32 17.70 6.72
N GLU A 126 -24.91 16.43 6.74
CA GLU A 126 -23.52 16.02 6.51
C GLU A 126 -22.99 16.54 5.16
N ASN A 127 -23.73 16.28 4.09
CA ASN A 127 -23.32 16.70 2.75
C ASN A 127 -23.38 18.22 2.56
N LYS A 128 -24.39 18.88 3.15
CA LYS A 128 -24.47 20.34 3.14
C LYS A 128 -23.24 20.94 3.81
N MET A 129 -22.91 20.50 5.02
CA MET A 129 -21.74 20.97 5.75
C MET A 129 -20.43 20.72 5.00
N PHE A 130 -20.30 19.57 4.35
CA PHE A 130 -19.14 19.25 3.53
C PHE A 130 -18.99 20.22 2.34
N TYR A 131 -20.06 20.51 1.63
CA TYR A 131 -20.02 21.44 0.49
C TYR A 131 -19.86 22.91 0.92
N ASP A 132 -20.44 23.30 2.06
CA ASP A 132 -20.20 24.64 2.65
C ASP A 132 -18.70 24.81 2.99
N TYR A 133 -18.07 23.77 3.54
CA TYR A 133 -16.61 23.78 3.78
C TYR A 133 -15.80 23.86 2.48
N LEU A 134 -16.18 23.10 1.45
CA LEU A 134 -15.49 23.16 0.15
C LEU A 134 -15.61 24.54 -0.49
N ALA A 135 -16.80 25.17 -0.41
CA ALA A 135 -17.03 26.53 -0.91
C ALA A 135 -16.15 27.54 -0.14
N PHE A 136 -16.15 27.46 1.18
CA PHE A 136 -15.28 28.30 2.02
C PHE A 136 -13.80 28.17 1.62
N LEU A 137 -13.30 26.93 1.46
CA LEU A 137 -11.91 26.71 1.05
C LEU A 137 -11.62 27.25 -0.36
N LYS A 138 -12.54 27.10 -1.30
CA LYS A 138 -12.38 27.62 -2.67
C LYS A 138 -12.14 29.12 -2.66
N ASP A 139 -12.96 29.87 -1.93
CA ASP A 139 -12.84 31.33 -1.85
C ASP A 139 -11.50 31.74 -1.20
N LYS A 140 -11.12 31.07 -0.11
CA LYS A 140 -9.85 31.33 0.57
C LYS A 140 -8.65 30.99 -0.32
N ARG A 141 -8.72 29.91 -1.09
CA ARG A 141 -7.67 29.52 -2.03
C ARG A 141 -7.45 30.53 -3.14
N ILE A 142 -8.53 31.03 -3.76
CA ILE A 142 -8.42 32.05 -4.80
C ILE A 142 -7.70 33.29 -4.27
N LEU A 143 -8.04 33.73 -3.04
CA LEU A 143 -7.38 34.85 -2.39
C LEU A 143 -5.89 34.53 -2.09
N ALA A 144 -5.61 33.35 -1.52
CA ALA A 144 -4.24 32.92 -1.21
C ALA A 144 -3.36 32.86 -2.47
N ASP A 145 -3.87 32.30 -3.57
CA ASP A 145 -3.11 32.21 -4.83
C ASP A 145 -2.82 33.59 -5.40
N THR A 146 -3.74 34.53 -5.27
CA THR A 146 -3.53 35.93 -5.68
C THR A 146 -2.43 36.59 -4.84
N LEU A 147 -2.46 36.43 -3.53
CA LEU A 147 -1.47 36.99 -2.61
C LEU A 147 -0.08 36.38 -2.83
N ARG A 148 0.00 35.06 -3.00
CA ARG A 148 1.25 34.34 -3.32
C ARG A 148 1.87 34.85 -4.62
N ALA A 149 1.06 35.02 -5.66
CA ALA A 149 1.56 35.56 -6.93
C ALA A 149 2.12 36.99 -6.79
N ARG A 150 1.57 37.82 -5.91
CA ARG A 150 2.10 39.16 -5.60
C ARG A 150 3.45 39.05 -4.85
N THR A 151 3.52 38.20 -3.82
CA THR A 151 4.75 37.98 -3.04
C THR A 151 5.89 37.45 -3.91
N GLU A 152 5.60 36.50 -4.82
CA GLU A 152 6.58 35.98 -5.77
C GLU A 152 7.10 37.05 -6.73
N ARG A 153 6.20 37.87 -7.28
CA ARG A 153 6.62 39.00 -8.15
C ARG A 153 7.49 40.02 -7.43
N ALA A 154 7.18 40.31 -6.16
CA ALA A 154 8.01 41.20 -5.35
C ALA A 154 9.39 40.58 -5.12
N LYS A 155 9.50 39.31 -4.75
CA LYS A 155 10.77 38.58 -4.57
C LYS A 155 11.63 38.57 -5.84
N ASN A 156 11.02 38.36 -7.00
CA ASN A 156 11.72 38.37 -8.29
C ASN A 156 12.27 39.78 -8.68
N ASN A 157 11.82 40.84 -8.00
CA ASN A 157 12.29 42.22 -8.15
C ASN A 157 13.12 42.69 -6.94
N ASP A 158 13.70 41.74 -6.18
CA ASP A 158 14.47 42.00 -4.96
C ASP A 158 13.71 42.84 -3.91
N ASN A 159 12.39 42.74 -3.86
CA ASN A 159 11.54 43.48 -2.95
C ASN A 159 10.71 42.49 -2.08
N VAL A 160 10.20 42.98 -0.94
CA VAL A 160 9.35 42.21 -0.01
C VAL A 160 7.96 42.86 0.03
N ASP A 161 6.95 42.12 -0.37
CA ASP A 161 5.54 42.54 -0.22
C ASP A 161 5.02 42.10 1.16
N LYS A 162 5.46 42.81 2.20
CA LYS A 162 5.08 42.52 3.58
C LYS A 162 3.57 42.55 3.79
N LYS A 163 2.87 43.41 3.07
CA LYS A 163 1.39 43.48 3.16
C LYS A 163 0.73 42.18 2.72
N SER A 164 1.15 41.61 1.59
CA SER A 164 0.64 40.33 1.10
C SER A 164 1.04 39.15 2.01
N GLU A 165 2.23 39.20 2.62
CA GLU A 165 2.66 38.19 3.62
C GLU A 165 1.78 38.27 4.88
N ASP A 166 1.51 39.45 5.43
CA ASP A 166 0.64 39.65 6.59
C ASP A 166 -0.82 39.23 6.29
N GLU A 167 -1.30 39.49 5.07
CA GLU A 167 -2.63 39.06 4.64
C GLU A 167 -2.73 37.52 4.50
N LEU A 168 -1.68 36.85 4.00
CA LEU A 168 -1.59 35.38 3.95
C LEU A 168 -1.61 34.77 5.34
N GLU A 169 -0.88 35.35 6.30
CA GLU A 169 -0.88 34.87 7.69
C GLU A 169 -2.27 35.01 8.34
N LYS A 170 -2.96 36.15 8.10
CA LYS A 170 -4.35 36.33 8.59
C LYS A 170 -5.29 35.31 7.98
N LEU A 171 -5.15 35.04 6.69
CA LEU A 171 -5.97 34.07 5.97
C LEU A 171 -5.76 32.64 6.54
N ASP A 172 -4.50 32.25 6.80
CA ASP A 172 -4.18 30.97 7.43
C ASP A 172 -4.81 30.84 8.83
N LYS A 173 -4.71 31.88 9.64
CA LYS A 173 -5.37 31.93 10.97
C LYS A 173 -6.87 31.80 10.89
N GLU A 174 -7.50 32.45 9.91
CA GLU A 174 -8.95 32.36 9.68
C GLU A 174 -9.37 30.94 9.27
N VAL A 175 -8.63 30.31 8.34
CA VAL A 175 -8.89 28.92 7.92
C VAL A 175 -8.73 27.97 9.11
N LYS A 176 -7.64 28.06 9.87
CA LYS A 176 -7.39 27.23 11.06
C LYS A 176 -8.49 27.41 12.12
N LYS A 177 -8.93 28.63 12.36
CA LYS A 177 -10.02 28.91 13.28
C LYS A 177 -11.30 28.24 12.84
N TYR A 178 -11.69 28.40 11.56
CA TYR A 178 -12.88 27.75 11.02
C TYR A 178 -12.83 26.22 11.15
N GLN A 179 -11.69 25.61 10.79
CA GLN A 179 -11.46 24.17 10.90
C GLN A 179 -11.59 23.68 12.35
N THR A 180 -10.95 24.36 13.30
CA THR A 180 -10.98 24.02 14.72
C THR A 180 -12.40 24.12 15.30
N GLU A 181 -13.12 25.21 14.99
CA GLU A 181 -14.49 25.39 15.42
C GLU A 181 -15.42 24.32 14.84
N TYR A 182 -15.23 23.97 13.57
CA TYR A 182 -16.02 22.95 12.89
C TYR A 182 -15.82 21.58 13.56
N ILE A 183 -14.57 21.16 13.73
CA ILE A 183 -14.23 19.87 14.37
C ILE A 183 -14.77 19.79 15.80
N SER A 184 -14.68 20.87 16.56
CA SER A 184 -15.20 20.95 17.92
C SER A 184 -16.72 20.83 18.00
N LYS A 185 -17.45 21.43 17.05
CA LYS A 185 -18.91 21.41 17.01
C LYS A 185 -19.48 20.10 16.44
N HIS A 186 -18.75 19.44 15.54
CA HIS A 186 -19.23 18.28 14.77
C HIS A 186 -18.24 17.10 14.78
N PRO A 187 -17.69 16.66 15.93
CA PRO A 187 -16.54 15.76 16.00
C PRO A 187 -16.77 14.36 15.41
N SER A 188 -18.03 13.92 15.30
CA SER A 188 -18.40 12.57 14.82
C SER A 188 -18.72 12.52 13.33
N THR A 189 -18.67 13.66 12.61
CA THR A 189 -18.99 13.71 11.19
C THR A 189 -17.82 13.25 10.32
N ILE A 190 -18.14 12.71 9.14
CA ILE A 190 -17.13 12.39 8.13
C ILE A 190 -16.43 13.67 7.66
N THR A 191 -17.15 14.77 7.56
CA THR A 191 -16.58 16.07 7.23
C THR A 191 -15.52 16.51 8.24
N ALA A 192 -15.76 16.33 9.55
CA ALA A 192 -14.75 16.62 10.56
C ALA A 192 -13.52 15.71 10.44
N LEU A 193 -13.71 14.41 10.15
CA LEU A 193 -12.62 13.50 9.85
C LEU A 193 -11.77 14.01 8.67
N LEU A 194 -12.43 14.42 7.58
CA LEU A 194 -11.74 14.92 6.38
C LEU A 194 -10.98 16.22 6.67
N ILE A 195 -11.60 17.16 7.39
CA ILE A 195 -10.96 18.41 7.79
C ILE A 195 -9.74 18.13 8.64
N LYS A 196 -9.91 17.36 9.73
CA LYS A 196 -8.82 17.04 10.67
C LYS A 196 -7.66 16.34 9.97
N SER A 197 -7.95 15.37 9.10
CA SER A 197 -6.93 14.62 8.36
C SER A 197 -6.10 15.49 7.41
N ASN A 198 -6.59 16.66 7.02
CA ASN A 198 -5.90 17.62 6.15
C ASN A 198 -5.18 18.74 6.91
N ILE A 199 -5.33 18.84 8.23
CA ILE A 199 -4.57 19.81 9.01
C ILE A 199 -3.11 19.36 9.05
N ASP A 200 -2.21 20.28 8.66
CA ASP A 200 -0.78 20.03 8.70
C ASP A 200 -0.26 19.93 10.14
N ILE A 201 0.78 19.14 10.31
CA ILE A 201 1.46 19.00 11.60
C ILE A 201 2.28 20.26 11.87
N GLU A 202 1.98 20.95 12.95
CA GLU A 202 2.76 22.10 13.40
C GLU A 202 4.08 21.61 14.00
N VAL A 203 5.18 21.96 13.31
CA VAL A 203 6.51 21.59 13.71
C VAL A 203 7.08 22.71 14.59
N PRO A 204 7.45 22.44 15.87
CA PRO A 204 8.00 23.45 16.76
C PRO A 204 9.35 23.96 16.24
N GLU A 205 9.75 25.11 16.76
CA GLU A 205 11.10 25.62 16.54
C GLU A 205 12.14 24.77 17.27
N PHE A 206 13.28 24.57 16.63
CA PHE A 206 14.40 23.81 17.19
C PHE A 206 15.67 24.67 17.16
N GLU A 207 16.45 24.56 18.21
CA GLU A 207 17.77 25.17 18.31
C GLU A 207 18.86 24.24 17.77
N GLY A 208 19.94 24.83 17.18
CA GLY A 208 21.09 24.13 16.66
C GLY A 208 21.62 24.72 15.36
N ASN A 209 22.55 24.02 14.73
CA ASN A 209 22.97 24.36 13.38
C ASN A 209 21.92 23.95 12.36
N GLU A 210 22.03 24.45 11.13
CA GLU A 210 21.03 24.26 10.06
C GLU A 210 20.71 22.78 9.79
N ASP A 211 21.74 21.92 9.76
CA ASP A 211 21.55 20.48 9.51
C ASP A 211 20.85 19.80 10.68
N SER A 212 21.20 20.16 11.91
CA SER A 212 20.54 19.65 13.12
C SER A 212 19.07 20.08 13.18
N ILE A 213 18.76 21.32 12.82
CA ILE A 213 17.39 21.84 12.77
C ILE A 213 16.59 21.08 11.70
N LYS A 214 17.12 20.95 10.48
CA LYS A 214 16.49 20.16 9.39
C LYS A 214 16.21 18.73 9.81
N TYR A 215 17.17 18.08 10.45
CA TYR A 215 17.04 16.73 10.96
C TYR A 215 15.92 16.62 12.01
N LYS A 216 15.94 17.50 13.04
CA LYS A 216 14.93 17.51 14.11
C LYS A 216 13.51 17.76 13.55
N ARG A 217 13.36 18.73 12.65
CA ARG A 217 12.09 19.07 11.99
C ARG A 217 11.54 17.87 11.20
N TYR A 218 12.39 17.21 10.39
CA TYR A 218 12.01 16.04 9.62
C TYR A 218 11.53 14.89 10.52
N TYR A 219 12.30 14.55 11.57
CA TYR A 219 11.94 13.46 12.47
C TYR A 219 10.70 13.76 13.30
N TYR A 220 10.54 15.01 13.73
CA TYR A 220 9.32 15.44 14.41
C TYR A 220 8.11 15.29 13.50
N TYR A 221 8.15 15.87 12.31
CA TYR A 221 7.09 15.77 11.33
C TYR A 221 6.72 14.32 11.00
N LYS A 222 7.72 13.48 10.74
CA LYS A 222 7.53 12.06 10.46
C LYS A 222 6.88 11.31 11.63
N LYS A 223 7.30 11.57 12.85
CA LYS A 223 6.77 10.95 14.06
C LYS A 223 5.29 11.28 14.27
N HIS A 224 4.91 12.53 13.99
CA HIS A 224 3.57 13.06 14.25
C HIS A 224 2.66 13.04 13.02
N TYR A 225 3.12 12.49 11.90
CA TYR A 225 2.45 12.58 10.61
C TYR A 225 0.99 12.10 10.61
N PHE A 226 0.64 11.11 11.42
CA PHE A 226 -0.71 10.54 11.52
C PHE A 226 -1.52 11.06 12.72
N ASP A 227 -1.02 11.98 13.53
CA ASP A 227 -1.67 12.42 14.77
C ASP A 227 -3.07 13.05 14.52
N ASN A 228 -3.24 13.66 13.37
CA ASN A 228 -4.51 14.28 12.96
C ASN A 228 -5.50 13.30 12.30
N ILE A 229 -5.18 12.01 12.22
CA ILE A 229 -6.02 11.00 11.56
C ILE A 229 -6.50 9.99 12.62
N ASP A 230 -7.81 9.84 12.74
CA ASP A 230 -8.37 8.79 13.59
C ASP A 230 -8.42 7.45 12.83
N PRO A 231 -7.55 6.48 13.13
CA PRO A 231 -7.53 5.20 12.44
C PRO A 231 -8.77 4.35 12.72
N LYS A 232 -9.53 4.64 13.80
CA LYS A 232 -10.73 3.87 14.19
C LYS A 232 -11.96 4.24 13.37
N HIS A 233 -11.96 5.41 12.72
CA HIS A 233 -13.15 5.90 12.03
C HIS A 233 -13.52 4.98 10.85
N PRO A 234 -14.76 4.43 10.80
CA PRO A 234 -15.15 3.42 9.82
C PRO A 234 -15.15 3.95 8.36
N ALA A 235 -15.38 5.26 8.16
CA ALA A 235 -15.35 5.87 6.85
C ALA A 235 -13.92 6.02 6.28
N LEU A 236 -12.88 5.90 7.10
CA LEU A 236 -11.53 6.31 6.74
C LEU A 236 -11.00 5.60 5.49
N ILE A 237 -11.17 4.28 5.40
CA ILE A 237 -10.72 3.49 4.24
C ILE A 237 -11.50 3.82 2.96
N ARG A 238 -12.72 4.37 3.11
CA ARG A 238 -13.59 4.81 2.02
C ARG A 238 -13.46 6.31 1.73
N THR A 239 -12.27 6.84 1.93
CA THR A 239 -11.89 8.19 1.53
C THR A 239 -10.59 8.15 0.74
N PRO A 240 -10.35 9.07 -0.20
CA PRO A 240 -9.09 9.13 -0.91
C PRO A 240 -7.91 9.53 0.00
N PHE A 241 -8.18 10.11 1.16
CA PHE A 241 -7.18 10.69 2.06
C PHE A 241 -6.27 9.64 2.69
N LEU A 242 -6.84 8.53 3.17
CA LEU A 242 -6.02 7.50 3.82
C LEU A 242 -4.94 6.97 2.88
N HIS A 243 -5.34 6.67 1.63
CA HIS A 243 -4.38 6.17 0.65
C HIS A 243 -3.29 7.21 0.36
N GLN A 244 -3.66 8.47 0.11
CA GLN A 244 -2.71 9.54 -0.14
C GLN A 244 -1.72 9.73 1.02
N LYS A 245 -2.21 9.69 2.27
CA LYS A 245 -1.37 9.83 3.47
C LYS A 245 -0.42 8.64 3.66
N VAL A 246 -0.92 7.41 3.50
CA VAL A 246 -0.08 6.20 3.62
C VAL A 246 0.94 6.14 2.48
N ASP A 247 0.52 6.41 1.25
CA ASP A 247 1.43 6.41 0.10
C ASP A 247 2.56 7.45 0.26
N TYR A 248 2.22 8.68 0.66
CA TYR A 248 3.22 9.72 0.92
C TYR A 248 4.18 9.32 2.05
N TYR A 249 3.65 8.79 3.17
CA TYR A 249 4.47 8.36 4.31
C TYR A 249 5.47 7.26 3.92
N VAL A 250 5.00 6.25 3.19
CA VAL A 250 5.81 5.09 2.78
C VAL A 250 6.79 5.48 1.66
N ASN A 251 6.34 6.17 0.63
CA ASN A 251 7.10 6.34 -0.61
C ASN A 251 7.88 7.67 -0.69
N LYS A 252 7.49 8.70 0.09
CA LYS A 252 8.13 10.04 0.04
C LYS A 252 8.79 10.42 1.36
N LEU A 253 8.12 10.19 2.48
CA LEU A 253 8.60 10.58 3.79
C LEU A 253 9.53 9.53 4.43
N SER A 254 9.60 8.32 3.93
CA SER A 254 10.46 7.26 4.46
C SER A 254 11.64 6.98 3.55
N ASN A 255 12.79 6.68 4.18
CA ASN A 255 13.95 6.23 3.43
C ASN A 255 13.64 4.90 2.74
N GLN A 256 14.00 4.79 1.46
CA GLN A 256 13.67 3.68 0.59
C GLN A 256 14.62 2.47 0.73
N GLN A 257 15.50 2.47 1.72
CA GLN A 257 16.30 1.28 2.04
C GLN A 257 15.40 0.18 2.63
N PRO A 258 15.55 -1.09 2.20
CA PRO A 258 14.65 -2.18 2.60
C PRO A 258 14.45 -2.31 4.12
N ASP A 259 15.53 -2.23 4.91
CA ASP A 259 15.46 -2.34 6.37
C ASP A 259 14.67 -1.19 7.02
N THR A 260 14.71 0.00 6.43
CA THR A 260 13.94 1.15 6.90
C THR A 260 12.47 1.04 6.47
N LEU A 261 12.24 0.59 5.23
CA LEU A 261 10.88 0.36 4.74
C LEU A 261 10.17 -0.72 5.54
N ILE A 262 10.83 -1.81 5.91
CA ILE A 262 10.27 -2.84 6.78
C ILE A 262 9.72 -2.20 8.07
N LYS A 263 10.51 -1.38 8.74
CA LYS A 263 10.06 -0.67 9.95
C LYS A 263 8.91 0.30 9.69
N THR A 264 8.91 0.91 8.52
CA THR A 264 7.83 1.82 8.10
C THR A 264 6.53 1.07 7.87
N LEU A 265 6.58 -0.09 7.19
CA LEU A 265 5.41 -0.94 6.98
C LEU A 265 4.86 -1.49 8.29
N ASP A 266 5.74 -1.96 9.18
CA ASP A 266 5.35 -2.44 10.51
C ASP A 266 4.66 -1.35 11.32
N PHE A 267 5.17 -0.11 11.26
CA PHE A 267 4.54 1.04 11.93
C PHE A 267 3.14 1.33 11.37
N VAL A 268 2.99 1.40 10.04
CA VAL A 268 1.69 1.68 9.41
C VAL A 268 0.69 0.56 9.70
N LEU A 269 1.10 -0.70 9.57
CA LEU A 269 0.22 -1.84 9.86
C LEU A 269 -0.19 -1.87 11.34
N LYS A 270 0.75 -1.58 12.26
CA LYS A 270 0.45 -1.47 13.68
C LYS A 270 -0.54 -0.34 14.00
N TRP A 271 -0.38 0.82 13.36
CA TRP A 271 -1.29 1.95 13.51
C TRP A 271 -2.71 1.61 12.99
N LEU A 272 -2.82 0.79 11.93
CA LEU A 272 -4.10 0.35 11.36
C LEU A 272 -4.75 -0.85 12.07
N GLU A 273 -4.08 -1.54 13.00
CA GLU A 273 -4.64 -2.72 13.70
C GLU A 273 -6.02 -2.46 14.36
N VAL A 274 -6.29 -1.21 14.73
CA VAL A 274 -7.57 -0.81 15.33
C VAL A 274 -8.72 -0.69 14.31
N ASN A 275 -8.42 -0.78 13.00
CA ASN A 275 -9.38 -0.77 11.90
C ASN A 275 -9.15 -2.02 11.03
N PRO A 276 -9.86 -3.12 11.30
CA PRO A 276 -9.61 -4.41 10.64
C PRO A 276 -9.71 -4.35 9.10
N GLU A 277 -10.59 -3.50 8.58
CA GLU A 277 -10.80 -3.38 7.14
C GLU A 277 -9.62 -2.64 6.47
N ALA A 278 -9.18 -1.52 7.04
CA ALA A 278 -8.01 -0.80 6.57
C ALA A 278 -6.72 -1.64 6.73
N TYR A 279 -6.56 -2.32 7.86
CA TYR A 279 -5.44 -3.23 8.09
C TYR A 279 -5.38 -4.33 7.03
N ARG A 280 -6.51 -5.01 6.78
CA ARG A 280 -6.61 -6.05 5.73
C ARG A 280 -6.23 -5.51 4.36
N TYR A 281 -6.76 -4.34 4.01
CA TYR A 281 -6.45 -3.70 2.72
C TYR A 281 -4.95 -3.44 2.57
N TYR A 282 -4.33 -2.74 3.53
CA TYR A 282 -2.93 -2.35 3.42
C TYR A 282 -1.97 -3.51 3.55
N LEU A 283 -2.27 -4.52 4.36
CA LEU A 283 -1.44 -5.72 4.42
C LEU A 283 -1.42 -6.45 3.07
N ALA A 284 -2.58 -6.58 2.41
CA ALA A 284 -2.68 -7.18 1.09
C ALA A 284 -2.04 -6.31 0.00
N ASP A 285 -2.25 -4.99 0.05
CA ASP A 285 -1.69 -4.03 -0.89
C ASP A 285 -0.16 -4.03 -0.85
N PHE A 286 0.43 -3.92 0.32
CA PHE A 286 1.88 -3.99 0.50
C PHE A 286 2.45 -5.32 0.02
N LEU A 287 1.82 -6.45 0.35
CA LEU A 287 2.28 -7.75 -0.12
C LEU A 287 2.29 -7.81 -1.65
N ASN A 288 1.19 -7.43 -2.30
CA ASN A 288 1.06 -7.46 -3.76
C ASN A 288 2.07 -6.52 -4.44
N LYS A 289 2.24 -5.31 -3.89
CA LYS A 289 3.20 -4.33 -4.37
C LYS A 289 4.62 -4.89 -4.37
N TYR A 290 5.06 -5.43 -3.24
CA TYR A 290 6.43 -5.94 -3.12
C TYR A 290 6.64 -7.31 -3.75
N ALA A 291 5.60 -8.10 -3.96
CA ALA A 291 5.66 -9.33 -4.77
C ALA A 291 5.99 -9.04 -6.26
N GLN A 292 5.54 -7.90 -6.77
CA GLN A 292 5.73 -7.52 -8.18
C GLN A 292 6.94 -6.61 -8.41
N MET A 293 7.50 -6.04 -7.33
CA MET A 293 8.55 -5.04 -7.44
C MET A 293 9.89 -5.67 -7.83
N LYS A 294 10.51 -5.10 -8.87
CA LYS A 294 11.79 -5.59 -9.42
C LYS A 294 13.01 -4.84 -8.84
N MET A 295 12.81 -3.98 -7.85
CA MET A 295 13.93 -3.27 -7.22
C MET A 295 14.78 -4.20 -6.38
N VAL A 296 16.08 -3.97 -6.43
CA VAL A 296 17.06 -4.75 -5.67
C VAL A 296 16.79 -4.66 -4.17
N GLY A 297 16.70 -5.81 -3.52
CA GLY A 297 16.51 -5.94 -2.06
C GLY A 297 15.06 -5.81 -1.59
N TYR A 298 14.11 -5.46 -2.47
CA TYR A 298 12.69 -5.31 -2.08
C TYR A 298 11.97 -6.66 -1.89
N ASP A 299 12.56 -7.74 -2.35
CA ASP A 299 12.17 -9.10 -1.97
C ASP A 299 12.24 -9.35 -0.46
N ALA A 300 13.11 -8.63 0.27
CA ALA A 300 13.14 -8.68 1.72
C ALA A 300 11.83 -8.17 2.36
N LEU A 301 11.15 -7.19 1.76
CA LEU A 301 9.87 -6.68 2.26
C LEU A 301 8.77 -7.74 2.08
N TYR A 302 8.74 -8.39 0.91
CA TYR A 302 7.80 -9.49 0.67
C TYR A 302 8.00 -10.63 1.69
N VAL A 303 9.25 -11.09 1.86
CA VAL A 303 9.59 -12.15 2.82
C VAL A 303 9.21 -11.73 4.24
N HIS A 304 9.52 -10.49 4.63
CA HIS A 304 9.16 -9.95 5.95
C HIS A 304 7.65 -10.00 6.20
N LEU A 305 6.84 -9.55 5.23
CA LEU A 305 5.38 -9.54 5.36
C LEU A 305 4.82 -10.96 5.49
N VAL A 306 5.31 -11.90 4.65
CA VAL A 306 4.88 -13.30 4.75
C VAL A 306 5.24 -13.89 6.11
N ASP A 307 6.50 -13.72 6.56
CA ASP A 307 7.00 -14.34 7.79
C ASP A 307 6.38 -13.77 9.07
N ASN A 308 6.11 -12.45 9.09
CA ASN A 308 5.70 -11.76 10.33
C ASN A 308 4.21 -11.48 10.43
N TYR A 309 3.47 -11.62 9.33
CA TYR A 309 2.04 -11.38 9.31
C TYR A 309 1.24 -12.60 8.84
N TYR A 310 1.52 -13.11 7.64
CA TYR A 310 0.75 -14.22 7.07
C TYR A 310 1.01 -15.53 7.80
N ASN A 311 2.27 -15.94 7.95
CA ASN A 311 2.65 -17.17 8.65
C ASN A 311 2.41 -17.12 10.18
N LYS A 312 2.20 -15.92 10.74
CA LYS A 312 1.82 -15.75 12.15
C LYS A 312 0.30 -15.65 12.36
N GLY A 313 -0.50 -15.96 11.34
CA GLY A 313 -1.96 -15.98 11.45
C GLY A 313 -2.63 -14.61 11.55
N LYS A 314 -1.89 -13.51 11.31
CA LYS A 314 -2.45 -12.14 11.35
C LYS A 314 -3.28 -11.80 10.11
N ALA A 315 -3.36 -12.71 9.12
CA ALA A 315 -4.13 -12.61 7.90
C ALA A 315 -5.16 -13.76 7.81
N SER A 316 -6.03 -13.88 8.81
CA SER A 316 -7.00 -14.99 8.96
C SER A 316 -7.99 -15.15 7.79
N TRP A 317 -8.11 -14.13 6.94
CA TRP A 317 -8.95 -14.16 5.73
C TRP A 317 -8.32 -14.89 4.54
N VAL A 318 -7.05 -15.28 4.64
CA VAL A 318 -6.34 -15.99 3.57
C VAL A 318 -6.54 -17.49 3.75
N ASN A 319 -6.94 -18.18 2.67
CA ASN A 319 -7.09 -19.63 2.70
C ASN A 319 -5.73 -20.34 2.71
N GLU A 320 -5.70 -21.59 3.16
CA GLU A 320 -4.49 -22.39 3.33
C GLU A 320 -3.71 -22.57 2.02
N GLU A 321 -4.36 -22.74 0.89
CA GLU A 321 -3.71 -22.91 -0.41
C GLU A 321 -2.91 -21.66 -0.80
N ASN A 322 -3.51 -20.47 -0.66
CA ASN A 322 -2.83 -19.22 -0.95
C ASN A 322 -1.71 -18.93 0.07
N LEU A 323 -1.93 -19.21 1.34
CA LEU A 323 -0.90 -19.08 2.37
C LEU A 323 0.30 -19.99 2.06
N LYS A 324 0.07 -21.24 1.67
CA LYS A 324 1.12 -22.16 1.27
C LYS A 324 1.92 -21.61 0.09
N LYS A 325 1.26 -21.13 -0.97
CA LYS A 325 1.95 -20.52 -2.13
C LYS A 325 2.79 -19.30 -1.75
N MET A 326 2.28 -18.44 -0.86
CA MET A 326 3.02 -17.27 -0.36
C MET A 326 4.26 -17.71 0.42
N SER A 327 4.12 -18.71 1.30
CA SER A 327 5.22 -19.27 2.10
C SER A 327 6.28 -19.91 1.23
N GLU A 328 5.89 -20.73 0.26
CA GLU A 328 6.82 -21.35 -0.70
C GLU A 328 7.61 -20.29 -1.50
N ASN A 329 6.94 -19.22 -1.93
CA ASN A 329 7.63 -18.10 -2.60
C ASN A 329 8.61 -17.37 -1.66
N ALA A 330 8.25 -17.18 -0.39
CA ALA A 330 9.16 -16.58 0.60
C ALA A 330 10.35 -17.51 0.88
N ASP A 331 10.14 -18.83 0.97
CA ASP A 331 11.18 -19.84 1.15
C ASP A 331 12.19 -19.83 -0.01
N ASP A 332 11.71 -19.65 -1.23
CA ASP A 332 12.56 -19.53 -2.42
C ASP A 332 13.45 -18.27 -2.39
N LEU A 333 12.93 -17.16 -1.82
CA LEU A 333 13.64 -15.88 -1.78
C LEU A 333 14.57 -15.75 -0.57
N ARG A 334 14.22 -16.33 0.56
CA ARG A 334 14.94 -16.15 1.85
C ARG A 334 16.44 -16.47 1.78
N PRO A 335 16.88 -17.57 1.11
CA PRO A 335 18.31 -17.90 1.03
C PRO A 335 19.14 -16.90 0.20
N ILE A 336 18.47 -16.16 -0.70
CA ILE A 336 19.13 -15.26 -1.67
C ILE A 336 18.90 -13.79 -1.38
N LEU A 337 18.34 -13.45 -0.22
CA LEU A 337 18.22 -12.05 0.21
C LEU A 337 19.58 -11.40 0.34
N ILE A 338 19.66 -10.10 0.07
CA ILE A 338 20.89 -9.31 0.24
C ILE A 338 21.42 -9.46 1.68
N GLY A 339 22.73 -9.66 1.80
CA GLY A 339 23.42 -9.86 3.07
C GLY A 339 23.35 -11.30 3.62
N LYS A 340 22.53 -12.18 3.03
CA LYS A 340 22.53 -13.61 3.39
C LYS A 340 23.70 -14.32 2.74
N LYS A 341 24.17 -15.36 3.41
CA LYS A 341 25.18 -16.26 2.84
C LYS A 341 24.56 -17.03 1.68
N MET A 342 25.13 -16.88 0.49
CA MET A 342 24.62 -17.60 -0.68
C MET A 342 24.76 -19.11 -0.48
N PRO A 343 23.76 -19.94 -0.76
CA PRO A 343 23.87 -21.37 -0.64
C PRO A 343 25.04 -21.93 -1.45
N GLU A 344 25.68 -23.01 -0.96
CA GLU A 344 26.67 -23.73 -1.72
C GLU A 344 26.05 -24.41 -2.94
N ILE A 345 26.61 -24.15 -4.10
CA ILE A 345 26.21 -24.72 -5.38
C ILE A 345 27.37 -25.51 -5.95
N VAL A 346 27.09 -26.73 -6.40
CA VAL A 346 28.04 -27.57 -7.13
C VAL A 346 27.49 -27.81 -8.51
N THR A 347 28.27 -27.45 -9.52
CA THR A 347 27.97 -27.68 -10.93
C THR A 347 29.21 -28.23 -11.65
N TYR A 348 29.09 -28.56 -12.92
CA TYR A 348 30.15 -29.31 -13.62
C TYR A 348 30.56 -28.58 -14.89
N LYS A 349 31.86 -28.61 -15.21
CA LYS A 349 32.39 -28.20 -16.51
C LYS A 349 32.04 -29.23 -17.60
N GLU A 350 32.36 -28.90 -18.86
CA GLU A 350 32.16 -29.77 -20.02
C GLU A 350 32.86 -31.14 -19.86
N ASP A 351 34.04 -31.19 -19.20
CA ASP A 351 34.82 -32.37 -18.90
C ASP A 351 34.36 -33.10 -17.62
N ASN A 352 33.19 -32.78 -17.08
CA ASN A 352 32.63 -33.27 -15.84
C ASN A 352 33.44 -32.90 -14.56
N THR A 353 34.40 -31.98 -14.64
CA THR A 353 35.12 -31.49 -13.47
C THR A 353 34.12 -30.70 -12.57
N PRO A 354 33.99 -31.07 -11.28
CA PRO A 354 33.12 -30.36 -10.36
C PRO A 354 33.65 -28.95 -10.04
N VAL A 355 32.76 -27.99 -10.01
CA VAL A 355 33.02 -26.62 -9.58
C VAL A 355 32.10 -26.31 -8.40
N ARG A 356 32.70 -26.05 -7.25
CA ARG A 356 31.99 -25.64 -6.04
C ARG A 356 32.04 -24.12 -5.95
N LEU A 357 30.89 -23.50 -5.75
CA LEU A 357 30.82 -22.04 -5.63
C LEU A 357 31.72 -21.49 -4.52
N TYR A 358 31.87 -22.25 -3.42
CA TYR A 358 32.69 -21.82 -2.28
C TYR A 358 34.20 -21.98 -2.50
N ASP A 359 34.62 -22.78 -3.47
CA ASP A 359 36.04 -22.92 -3.83
C ASP A 359 36.51 -21.77 -4.75
N ILE A 360 35.59 -20.97 -5.29
CA ILE A 360 35.95 -19.79 -6.06
C ILE A 360 36.36 -18.65 -5.11
N VAL A 361 37.68 -18.47 -4.96
CA VAL A 361 38.27 -17.43 -4.13
C VAL A 361 38.40 -16.15 -4.95
N SER A 362 37.70 -15.10 -4.55
CA SER A 362 37.73 -13.78 -5.18
C SER A 362 37.05 -12.76 -4.27
N PRO A 363 37.44 -11.48 -4.32
CA PRO A 363 36.70 -10.39 -3.65
C PRO A 363 35.24 -10.38 -4.05
N TYR A 364 34.97 -10.55 -5.35
CA TYR A 364 33.61 -10.63 -5.89
C TYR A 364 33.47 -11.75 -6.91
N THR A 365 32.46 -12.62 -6.71
CA THR A 365 32.04 -13.60 -7.71
C THR A 365 30.69 -13.21 -8.28
N VAL A 366 30.62 -12.99 -9.58
CA VAL A 366 29.35 -12.82 -10.28
C VAL A 366 28.86 -14.19 -10.74
N VAL A 367 27.67 -14.60 -10.28
CA VAL A 367 27.04 -15.86 -10.67
C VAL A 367 25.89 -15.54 -11.60
N ILE A 368 25.97 -16.00 -12.85
CA ILE A 368 24.90 -15.83 -13.84
C ILE A 368 24.29 -17.17 -14.22
N PHE A 369 22.99 -17.29 -14.00
CA PHE A 369 22.18 -18.40 -14.53
C PHE A 369 21.62 -17.99 -15.88
N TRP A 370 21.89 -18.80 -16.90
CA TRP A 370 21.54 -18.50 -18.28
C TRP A 370 21.10 -19.73 -19.06
N ALA A 371 20.50 -19.54 -20.25
CA ALA A 371 20.19 -20.64 -21.17
C ALA A 371 20.54 -20.26 -22.60
N PRO A 372 20.92 -21.23 -23.45
CA PRO A 372 21.25 -21.02 -24.85
C PRO A 372 20.13 -20.36 -25.65
N ASP A 373 18.90 -20.80 -25.46
CA ASP A 373 17.68 -20.40 -26.16
C ASP A 373 16.95 -19.23 -25.48
N CYS A 374 17.55 -18.60 -24.50
CA CYS A 374 16.96 -17.46 -23.78
C CYS A 374 17.18 -16.15 -24.54
N GLY A 375 16.14 -15.57 -25.11
CA GLY A 375 16.21 -14.30 -25.85
C GLY A 375 16.71 -13.11 -25.03
N HIS A 376 16.36 -13.04 -23.74
CA HIS A 376 16.89 -12.01 -22.84
C HIS A 376 18.38 -12.23 -22.54
N CYS A 377 18.82 -13.48 -22.38
CA CYS A 377 20.23 -13.80 -22.21
C CYS A 377 21.05 -13.34 -23.41
N LYS A 378 20.53 -13.57 -24.64
CA LYS A 378 21.20 -13.11 -25.87
C LYS A 378 21.40 -11.60 -25.89
N LYS A 379 20.43 -10.83 -25.39
CA LYS A 379 20.50 -9.36 -25.36
C LYS A 379 21.52 -8.83 -24.37
N ILE A 380 21.60 -9.41 -23.15
CA ILE A 380 22.42 -8.83 -22.09
C ILE A 380 23.85 -9.42 -22.04
N MET A 381 24.07 -10.58 -22.66
CA MET A 381 25.37 -11.27 -22.55
C MET A 381 26.55 -10.44 -23.07
N PRO A 382 26.43 -9.68 -24.16
CA PRO A 382 27.53 -8.80 -24.60
C PRO A 382 27.98 -7.81 -23.52
N ASP A 383 27.03 -7.20 -22.83
CA ASP A 383 27.32 -6.24 -21.73
C ASP A 383 27.95 -6.93 -20.53
N VAL A 384 27.50 -8.15 -20.20
CA VAL A 384 28.07 -8.97 -19.12
C VAL A 384 29.51 -9.38 -19.43
N VAL A 385 29.78 -9.76 -20.67
CA VAL A 385 31.14 -10.09 -21.14
C VAL A 385 32.06 -8.87 -21.09
N GLU A 386 31.58 -7.72 -21.56
CA GLU A 386 32.33 -6.46 -21.51
C GLU A 386 32.60 -6.04 -20.05
N PHE A 387 31.60 -6.14 -19.18
CA PHE A 387 31.78 -5.91 -17.73
C PHE A 387 32.86 -6.80 -17.16
N TYR A 388 32.87 -8.08 -17.47
CA TYR A 388 33.87 -9.00 -16.98
C TYR A 388 35.27 -8.66 -17.48
N LYS A 389 35.44 -8.39 -18.77
CA LYS A 389 36.72 -7.95 -19.36
C LYS A 389 37.28 -6.73 -18.67
N LYS A 390 36.45 -5.76 -18.29
CA LYS A 390 36.86 -4.54 -17.57
C LYS A 390 37.23 -4.75 -16.09
N ASN A 391 36.77 -5.85 -15.48
CA ASN A 391 36.88 -6.02 -14.03
C ASN A 391 37.61 -7.32 -13.61
N LYS A 392 37.95 -8.21 -14.51
CA LYS A 392 38.67 -9.47 -14.19
C LYS A 392 39.98 -9.20 -13.46
N ASP A 393 40.73 -8.20 -13.91
CA ASP A 393 42.03 -7.83 -13.30
C ASP A 393 41.88 -7.10 -11.94
N LYS A 394 40.64 -6.67 -11.60
CA LYS A 394 40.30 -6.12 -10.29
C LYS A 394 39.82 -7.20 -9.29
N GLY A 395 40.02 -8.47 -9.61
CA GLY A 395 39.69 -9.60 -8.76
C GLY A 395 38.24 -10.08 -8.87
N VAL A 396 37.50 -9.66 -9.87
CA VAL A 396 36.15 -10.23 -10.16
C VAL A 396 36.32 -11.60 -10.84
N LYS A 397 35.56 -12.60 -10.38
CA LYS A 397 35.37 -13.89 -11.06
C LYS A 397 33.95 -14.00 -11.58
N MET A 398 33.78 -14.66 -12.73
CA MET A 398 32.48 -14.91 -13.33
C MET A 398 32.19 -16.41 -13.37
N LEU A 399 31.08 -16.83 -12.75
CA LEU A 399 30.56 -18.20 -12.83
C LEU A 399 29.31 -18.21 -13.69
N GLY A 400 29.39 -18.78 -14.89
CA GLY A 400 28.26 -18.99 -15.79
C GLY A 400 27.65 -20.37 -15.56
N ILE A 401 26.41 -20.43 -15.08
CA ILE A 401 25.67 -21.68 -14.85
C ILE A 401 24.59 -21.79 -15.93
N CYS A 402 24.77 -22.70 -16.87
CA CYS A 402 23.74 -23.05 -17.83
C CYS A 402 22.59 -23.78 -17.14
N THR A 403 21.35 -23.37 -17.39
CA THR A 403 20.18 -23.95 -16.70
C THR A 403 19.52 -25.10 -17.45
N LYS A 404 20.15 -25.58 -18.52
CA LYS A 404 19.72 -26.80 -19.19
C LYS A 404 20.09 -28.03 -18.37
N SER A 405 19.27 -29.07 -18.44
CA SER A 405 19.43 -30.33 -17.71
C SER A 405 19.25 -31.55 -18.64
N GLY A 406 19.70 -32.73 -18.21
CA GLY A 406 19.72 -33.95 -19.01
C GLY A 406 20.52 -33.76 -20.29
N ASP A 407 20.15 -34.43 -21.36
CA ASP A 407 20.80 -34.39 -22.69
C ASP A 407 20.89 -32.97 -23.29
N LYS A 408 20.10 -32.00 -22.76
CA LYS A 408 20.15 -30.61 -23.22
C LYS A 408 21.34 -29.82 -22.71
N THR A 409 22.11 -30.36 -21.77
CA THR A 409 23.35 -29.72 -21.28
C THR A 409 24.37 -29.56 -22.38
N ASP A 410 24.42 -30.47 -23.37
CA ASP A 410 25.32 -30.40 -24.53
C ASP A 410 25.12 -29.15 -25.35
N THR A 411 23.92 -28.56 -25.33
CA THR A 411 23.64 -27.30 -26.06
C THR A 411 24.28 -26.07 -25.41
N CYS A 412 24.76 -26.19 -24.15
CA CYS A 412 25.39 -25.10 -23.41
C CYS A 412 26.75 -24.74 -23.98
N TRP A 413 27.54 -25.72 -24.34
CA TRP A 413 28.96 -25.54 -24.68
C TRP A 413 29.20 -24.80 -26.01
N PRO A 414 28.51 -25.12 -27.11
CA PRO A 414 28.58 -24.31 -28.34
C PRO A 414 28.09 -22.86 -28.07
N ALA A 415 27.07 -22.70 -27.24
CA ALA A 415 26.52 -21.39 -26.94
C ALA A 415 27.44 -20.50 -26.05
N VAL A 416 28.33 -21.10 -25.25
CA VAL A 416 29.42 -20.38 -24.54
C VAL A 416 30.29 -19.63 -25.54
N LYS A 417 30.72 -20.33 -26.61
CA LYS A 417 31.55 -19.75 -27.68
C LYS A 417 30.78 -18.68 -28.47
N GLU A 418 29.55 -19.01 -28.89
CA GLU A 418 28.69 -18.05 -29.62
C GLU A 418 28.51 -16.73 -28.88
N LYS A 419 28.43 -16.77 -27.54
CA LYS A 419 28.17 -15.62 -26.66
C LYS A 419 29.43 -14.94 -26.11
N GLY A 420 30.63 -15.42 -26.50
CA GLY A 420 31.92 -14.85 -26.06
C GLY A 420 32.22 -15.02 -24.58
N MET A 421 31.72 -16.12 -23.97
CA MET A 421 31.81 -16.36 -22.53
C MET A 421 33.02 -17.27 -22.16
N GLU A 422 33.96 -17.51 -23.06
CA GLU A 422 35.08 -18.48 -22.86
C GLU A 422 35.94 -18.12 -21.64
N ASP A 423 36.06 -16.84 -21.33
CA ASP A 423 36.81 -16.38 -20.14
C ASP A 423 36.11 -16.67 -18.81
N PHE A 424 34.82 -17.09 -18.81
CA PHE A 424 34.08 -17.38 -17.60
C PHE A 424 34.40 -18.79 -17.09
N ILE A 425 34.13 -19.03 -15.82
CA ILE A 425 33.99 -20.38 -15.29
C ILE A 425 32.63 -20.90 -15.73
N ASN A 426 32.57 -21.61 -16.86
CA ASN A 426 31.31 -22.10 -17.43
C ASN A 426 31.00 -23.48 -16.92
N THR A 427 29.76 -23.67 -16.46
CA THR A 427 29.28 -24.92 -15.88
C THR A 427 27.84 -25.22 -16.23
N ALA A 428 27.45 -26.47 -16.11
CA ALA A 428 26.07 -26.94 -16.16
C ALA A 428 25.84 -27.98 -15.08
N ASP A 429 24.59 -28.33 -14.79
CA ASP A 429 24.26 -29.47 -13.92
C ASP A 429 23.18 -30.31 -14.61
N GLU A 430 23.55 -31.46 -15.11
CA GLU A 430 22.69 -32.43 -15.77
C GLU A 430 21.41 -32.72 -14.98
N TYR A 431 21.49 -32.73 -13.66
CA TYR A 431 20.36 -33.01 -12.78
C TYR A 431 19.69 -31.77 -12.25
N GLY A 432 20.16 -30.54 -12.58
CA GLY A 432 19.59 -29.28 -12.13
C GLY A 432 19.55 -29.10 -10.60
N ARG A 433 20.46 -29.77 -9.86
CA ARG A 433 20.46 -29.82 -8.37
C ARG A 433 20.66 -28.44 -7.72
N TYR A 434 21.29 -27.50 -8.41
CA TYR A 434 21.37 -26.10 -7.94
C TYR A 434 19.99 -25.52 -7.64
N ASN A 435 18.96 -25.95 -8.39
CA ASN A 435 17.59 -25.43 -8.25
C ASN A 435 16.93 -25.87 -6.93
N LEU A 436 17.47 -26.86 -6.24
CA LEU A 436 17.07 -27.20 -4.88
C LEU A 436 17.58 -26.20 -3.83
N LYS A 437 18.61 -25.42 -4.18
CA LYS A 437 19.28 -24.46 -3.30
C LYS A 437 18.92 -23.01 -3.66
N VAL A 438 18.86 -22.72 -4.94
CA VAL A 438 18.55 -21.39 -5.49
C VAL A 438 17.55 -21.58 -6.61
N ARG A 439 16.28 -21.35 -6.30
CA ARG A 439 15.19 -21.55 -7.27
C ARG A 439 15.23 -20.51 -8.39
N ILE A 440 15.72 -20.94 -9.55
CA ILE A 440 15.81 -20.10 -10.75
C ILE A 440 14.55 -20.30 -11.59
N LYS A 441 13.60 -19.36 -11.46
CA LYS A 441 12.32 -19.41 -12.20
C LYS A 441 12.40 -18.80 -13.60
N SER A 442 13.42 -17.98 -13.86
CA SER A 442 13.65 -17.34 -15.17
C SER A 442 15.11 -17.01 -15.38
N THR A 443 15.55 -16.98 -16.63
CA THR A 443 16.89 -16.57 -17.06
C THR A 443 16.81 -15.28 -17.87
N PRO A 444 17.83 -14.42 -17.84
CA PRO A 444 19.02 -14.51 -17.01
C PRO A 444 18.72 -14.14 -15.54
N LYS A 445 19.44 -14.77 -14.60
CA LYS A 445 19.43 -14.38 -13.19
C LYS A 445 20.87 -14.17 -12.74
N ILE A 446 21.16 -13.00 -12.20
CA ILE A 446 22.52 -12.61 -11.82
C ILE A 446 22.58 -12.34 -10.32
N PHE A 447 23.61 -12.86 -9.66
CA PHE A 447 23.95 -12.57 -8.28
C PHE A 447 25.39 -12.09 -8.20
N ILE A 448 25.68 -11.13 -7.33
CA ILE A 448 27.06 -10.85 -6.91
C ILE A 448 27.23 -11.40 -5.50
N ARG A 449 28.27 -12.16 -5.31
CA ARG A 449 28.69 -12.68 -4.03
C ARG A 449 30.01 -12.01 -3.61
N SER A 450 30.07 -11.49 -2.39
CA SER A 450 31.31 -10.97 -1.80
C SER A 450 32.23 -12.09 -1.34
N GLU A 451 33.46 -11.77 -0.96
CA GLU A 451 34.42 -12.69 -0.34
C GLU A 451 33.86 -13.37 0.92
N GLU A 452 33.02 -12.68 1.70
CA GLU A 452 32.29 -13.24 2.83
C GLU A 452 31.17 -14.20 2.42
N ARG A 453 31.07 -14.52 1.14
CA ARG A 453 30.04 -15.41 0.55
C ARG A 453 28.62 -14.87 0.69
N ARG A 454 28.44 -13.55 0.90
CA ARG A 454 27.15 -12.90 1.04
C ARG A 454 26.64 -12.37 -0.29
N VAL A 455 25.33 -12.39 -0.49
CA VAL A 455 24.67 -11.76 -1.62
C VAL A 455 24.81 -10.24 -1.48
N GLY A 456 25.41 -9.59 -2.48
CA GLY A 456 25.72 -8.16 -2.45
C GLY A 456 24.54 -7.26 -2.76
N LYS A 457 24.62 -6.01 -2.31
CA LYS A 457 23.58 -4.98 -2.52
C LYS A 457 23.51 -4.44 -3.95
N GLU A 458 24.54 -4.66 -4.77
CA GLU A 458 24.76 -3.90 -6.01
C GLU A 458 24.28 -4.60 -7.30
N CYS A 459 23.57 -5.72 -7.18
CA CYS A 459 23.32 -6.56 -8.32
C CYS A 459 21.86 -6.87 -8.63
N ARG A 460 21.03 -5.87 -8.82
CA ARG A 460 19.73 -6.03 -9.48
C ARG A 460 19.23 -4.79 -10.24
N SER A 461 19.99 -3.72 -10.31
CA SER A 461 19.58 -2.52 -11.01
C SER A 461 20.40 -2.29 -12.27
N ARG A 462 19.71 -2.27 -13.39
CA ARG A 462 20.18 -1.83 -14.70
C ARG A 462 21.05 -2.84 -15.46
N TRP A 463 20.37 -3.90 -15.94
CA TRP A 463 20.73 -4.54 -17.21
C TRP A 463 19.48 -4.65 -18.09
#